data_7e0693106506f2052036a983da18e872
#
_entry.id   7e0693106506f2052036a983da18e872
#
_cell.length_a   1.000
_cell.length_b   1.000
_cell.length_c   1.000
_cell.angle_alpha   90.00
_cell.angle_beta   90.00
_cell.angle_gamma   90.00
#
_symmetry.space_group_name_H-M   'P 1'
#
loop_
_entity.id
_entity.type
_entity.pdbx_description
1 polymer ?
#
loop_
_entity_poly.entity_id
_entity_poly.type
_entity_poly.pdbx_seq_one_letter_code
_entity_poly.pdbx_strand_id
1 'polypeptide(L)'
;MVYKIRVILDTEKDVIRTLLVDANDTLETFHLLIAKVFGFNGQEMASFYRSDDEWNQGEEIPLFSMDEDPDALSMSNTTLKQNIEDVGEKLIYVYDYLNMWTFFCELIEVSPSTDTELPKLILSVGETPDEAPVKEFTAQKNDDDDFNLDDDDFDNDFDEFDSLDDVDFDKY
;
A
#
# COMPACT_ATOMS: atom_id res chain seq x y z
N MET A 1 -24.76 -4.70 -9.84
CA MET A 1 -24.55 -3.27 -9.59
C MET A 1 -23.22 -2.84 -10.18
N VAL A 2 -23.19 -1.63 -10.72
CA VAL A 2 -21.99 -1.04 -11.30
C VAL A 2 -21.48 0.04 -10.35
N TYR A 3 -20.22 -0.04 -10.00
CA TYR A 3 -19.53 0.95 -9.21
C TYR A 3 -18.69 1.86 -10.10
N LYS A 4 -18.82 3.16 -9.88
CA LYS A 4 -17.91 4.16 -10.43
C LYS A 4 -16.90 4.55 -9.35
N ILE A 5 -15.65 4.17 -9.55
CA ILE A 5 -14.59 4.38 -8.59
C ILE A 5 -13.54 5.33 -9.18
N ARG A 6 -13.24 6.39 -8.44
CA ARG A 6 -12.14 7.29 -8.75
C ARG A 6 -10.89 6.83 -8.02
N VAL A 7 -9.80 6.64 -8.76
CA VAL A 7 -8.50 6.23 -8.24
C VAL A 7 -7.50 7.34 -8.50
N ILE A 8 -6.92 7.87 -7.45
CA ILE A 8 -5.98 8.99 -7.47
C ILE A 8 -4.62 8.50 -6.99
N LEU A 9 -3.59 8.65 -7.80
CA LEU A 9 -2.22 8.37 -7.39
C LEU A 9 -1.72 9.47 -6.44
N ASP A 10 -1.15 9.08 -5.30
CA ASP A 10 -0.52 9.99 -4.35
C ASP A 10 0.82 10.51 -4.90
N THR A 11 0.76 11.63 -5.59
CA THR A 11 1.89 12.32 -6.22
C THR A 11 1.60 13.82 -6.29
N GLU A 12 2.63 14.63 -6.53
CA GLU A 12 2.49 16.10 -6.64
C GLU A 12 1.60 16.54 -7.80
N LYS A 13 1.55 15.75 -8.87
CA LYS A 13 0.72 16.03 -10.04
C LYS A 13 -0.59 15.26 -9.97
N ASP A 14 -1.63 15.80 -10.59
CA ASP A 14 -2.90 15.10 -10.70
C ASP A 14 -2.78 13.91 -11.67
N VAL A 15 -2.81 12.69 -11.13
CA VAL A 15 -2.88 11.46 -11.89
C VAL A 15 -4.10 10.68 -11.42
N ILE A 16 -5.15 10.69 -12.23
CA ILE A 16 -6.47 10.20 -11.86
C ILE A 16 -6.98 9.23 -12.93
N ARG A 17 -7.59 8.14 -12.48
CA ARG A 17 -8.34 7.21 -13.33
C ARG A 17 -9.72 6.98 -12.70
N THR A 18 -10.76 7.12 -13.49
CA THR A 18 -12.12 6.78 -13.06
C THR A 18 -12.58 5.55 -13.82
N LEU A 19 -13.05 4.55 -13.07
CA LEU A 19 -13.34 3.21 -13.55
C LEU A 19 -14.79 2.86 -13.29
N LEU A 20 -15.41 2.19 -14.25
CA LEU A 20 -16.65 1.44 -14.04
C LEU A 20 -16.31 -0.03 -13.86
N VAL A 21 -16.76 -0.61 -12.76
CA VAL A 21 -16.50 -2.00 -12.38
C VAL A 21 -17.75 -2.66 -11.83
N ASP A 22 -17.78 -3.99 -11.85
CA ASP A 22 -18.84 -4.74 -11.19
C ASP A 22 -18.61 -4.75 -9.67
N ALA A 23 -19.63 -4.43 -8.89
CA ALA A 23 -19.59 -4.48 -7.44
C ALA A 23 -19.21 -5.86 -6.88
N ASN A 24 -19.48 -6.92 -7.62
CA ASN A 24 -19.14 -8.29 -7.26
C ASN A 24 -17.72 -8.72 -7.66
N ASP A 25 -16.97 -7.87 -8.35
CA ASP A 25 -15.56 -8.14 -8.61
C ASP A 25 -14.78 -8.26 -7.32
N THR A 26 -13.83 -9.21 -7.29
CA THR A 26 -12.91 -9.34 -6.15
C THR A 26 -11.94 -8.17 -6.10
N LEU A 27 -11.38 -7.92 -4.92
CA LEU A 27 -10.31 -6.93 -4.79
C LEU A 27 -9.06 -7.32 -5.59
N GLU A 28 -8.81 -8.61 -5.80
CA GLU A 28 -7.74 -9.08 -6.69
C GLU A 28 -7.98 -8.63 -8.14
N THR A 29 -9.18 -8.78 -8.65
CA THR A 29 -9.55 -8.28 -9.99
C THR A 29 -9.38 -6.78 -10.08
N PHE A 30 -9.78 -6.04 -9.05
CA PHE A 30 -9.64 -4.59 -8.99
C PHE A 30 -8.17 -4.16 -8.90
N HIS A 31 -7.36 -4.86 -8.12
CA HIS A 31 -5.90 -4.69 -8.06
C HIS A 31 -5.25 -4.79 -9.44
N LEU A 32 -5.56 -5.85 -10.18
CA LEU A 32 -5.03 -6.04 -11.54
C LEU A 32 -5.48 -4.94 -12.49
N LEU A 33 -6.71 -4.46 -12.36
CA LEU A 33 -7.23 -3.36 -13.15
C LEU A 33 -6.51 -2.04 -12.87
N ILE A 34 -6.32 -1.70 -11.59
CA ILE A 34 -5.55 -0.50 -11.20
C ILE A 34 -4.14 -0.56 -11.77
N ALA A 35 -3.45 -1.68 -11.59
CA ALA A 35 -2.11 -1.87 -12.12
C ALA A 35 -2.07 -1.62 -13.63
N LYS A 36 -3.02 -2.19 -14.37
CA LYS A 36 -3.12 -2.04 -15.83
C LYS A 36 -3.35 -0.59 -16.27
N VAL A 37 -4.29 0.11 -15.64
CA VAL A 37 -4.64 1.48 -16.07
C VAL A 37 -3.60 2.52 -15.70
N PHE A 38 -2.75 2.25 -14.71
CA PHE A 38 -1.61 3.08 -14.35
C PHE A 38 -0.29 2.64 -15.00
N GLY A 39 -0.30 1.55 -15.77
CA GLY A 39 0.86 1.10 -16.54
C GLY A 39 1.82 0.18 -15.80
N PHE A 40 1.40 -0.45 -14.72
CA PHE A 40 2.18 -1.46 -13.99
C PHE A 40 1.89 -2.88 -14.50
N ASN A 41 2.82 -3.80 -14.25
CA ASN A 41 2.66 -5.20 -14.68
C ASN A 41 1.75 -6.03 -13.74
N GLY A 42 1.44 -5.54 -12.55
CA GLY A 42 0.58 -6.23 -11.59
C GLY A 42 1.25 -7.41 -10.86
N GLN A 43 2.57 -7.57 -10.95
CA GLN A 43 3.30 -8.71 -10.40
C GLN A 43 3.94 -8.46 -9.03
N GLU A 44 3.87 -7.23 -8.54
CA GLU A 44 4.42 -6.86 -7.24
C GLU A 44 3.41 -7.10 -6.11
N MET A 45 3.90 -7.16 -4.89
CA MET A 45 3.05 -7.27 -3.70
C MET A 45 2.21 -6.01 -3.54
N ALA A 46 0.97 -6.21 -3.10
CA ALA A 46 0.02 -5.12 -2.93
C ALA A 46 -0.94 -5.39 -1.76
N SER A 47 -1.53 -4.33 -1.26
CA SER A 47 -2.58 -4.39 -0.24
C SER A 47 -3.62 -3.30 -0.45
N PHE A 48 -4.86 -3.59 -0.10
CA PHE A 48 -5.89 -2.60 0.15
C PHE A 48 -6.01 -2.36 1.65
N TYR A 49 -6.38 -1.15 2.01
CA TYR A 49 -6.72 -0.77 3.38
C TYR A 49 -8.08 -0.11 3.38
N ARG A 50 -8.95 -0.51 4.29
CA ARG A 50 -10.18 0.25 4.53
C ARG A 50 -9.81 1.62 5.08
N SER A 51 -10.52 2.65 4.64
CA SER A 51 -10.25 4.03 5.03
C SER A 51 -11.51 4.72 5.49
N ASP A 52 -11.34 5.72 6.34
CA ASP A 52 -12.40 6.64 6.75
C ASP A 52 -12.43 7.88 5.85
N ASP A 53 -13.27 8.85 6.18
CA ASP A 53 -13.42 10.10 5.42
C ASP A 53 -12.17 10.98 5.45
N GLU A 54 -11.28 10.77 6.40
CA GLU A 54 -10.03 11.51 6.56
C GLU A 54 -8.82 10.80 5.93
N TRP A 55 -9.05 9.68 5.22
CA TRP A 55 -8.02 8.83 4.64
C TRP A 55 -7.08 8.18 5.66
N ASN A 56 -7.58 7.91 6.86
CA ASN A 56 -6.84 7.10 7.83
C ASN A 56 -6.82 5.64 7.39
N GLN A 57 -5.64 5.03 7.49
CA GLN A 57 -5.42 3.65 7.13
C GLN A 57 -5.99 2.71 8.18
N GLY A 58 -6.93 1.87 7.80
CA GLY A 58 -7.59 0.89 8.66
C GLY A 58 -7.13 -0.55 8.40
N GLU A 59 -8.09 -1.49 8.39
CA GLU A 59 -7.84 -2.92 8.18
C GLU A 59 -7.16 -3.20 6.84
N GLU A 60 -6.09 -3.98 6.87
CA GLU A 60 -5.36 -4.43 5.69
C GLU A 60 -6.03 -5.64 5.03
N ILE A 61 -6.11 -5.59 3.71
CA ILE A 61 -6.53 -6.71 2.86
C ILE A 61 -5.37 -7.00 1.89
N PRO A 62 -4.48 -7.95 2.23
CA PRO A 62 -3.32 -8.24 1.41
C PRO A 62 -3.68 -9.02 0.14
N LEU A 63 -2.84 -8.92 -0.88
CA LEU A 63 -2.96 -9.73 -2.09
C LEU A 63 -2.92 -11.23 -1.76
N PHE A 64 -1.96 -11.61 -0.92
CA PHE A 64 -1.84 -12.98 -0.38
C PHE A 64 -1.77 -12.92 1.14
N SER A 65 -2.57 -13.78 1.80
CA SER A 65 -2.46 -13.95 3.24
C SER A 65 -1.18 -14.70 3.59
N MET A 66 -0.49 -14.24 4.63
CA MET A 66 0.65 -14.95 5.23
C MET A 66 0.21 -15.91 6.33
N ASP A 67 -1.09 -15.93 6.67
CA ASP A 67 -1.65 -16.85 7.65
C ASP A 67 -1.75 -18.27 7.08
N GLU A 68 -1.56 -19.26 7.95
CA GLU A 68 -1.77 -20.67 7.61
C GLU A 68 -3.26 -21.01 7.43
N ASP A 69 -4.15 -20.15 7.86
CA ASP A 69 -5.59 -20.29 7.69
C ASP A 69 -5.99 -20.02 6.24
N PRO A 70 -6.55 -21.02 5.52
CA PRO A 70 -7.00 -20.82 4.14
C PRO A 70 -8.16 -19.82 4.00
N ASP A 71 -8.90 -19.56 5.09
CA ASP A 71 -9.99 -18.59 5.12
C ASP A 71 -9.54 -17.18 5.55
N ALA A 72 -8.23 -16.98 5.79
CA ALA A 72 -7.69 -15.67 6.13
C ALA A 72 -8.00 -14.64 5.02
N LEU A 73 -8.32 -13.41 5.44
CA LEU A 73 -8.71 -12.33 4.53
C LEU A 73 -7.59 -12.02 3.51
N SER A 74 -7.93 -12.10 2.24
CA SER A 74 -7.07 -11.71 1.13
C SER A 74 -7.91 -11.12 -0.01
N MET A 75 -7.26 -10.49 -0.99
CA MET A 75 -7.96 -9.87 -2.12
C MET A 75 -8.80 -10.84 -2.93
N SER A 76 -8.43 -12.12 -2.98
CA SER A 76 -9.12 -13.15 -3.78
C SER A 76 -10.43 -13.62 -3.17
N ASN A 77 -10.61 -13.47 -1.86
CA ASN A 77 -11.78 -13.99 -1.15
C ASN A 77 -12.76 -12.90 -0.66
N THR A 78 -12.56 -11.66 -1.08
CA THR A 78 -13.46 -10.57 -0.75
C THR A 78 -13.75 -9.71 -1.99
N THR A 79 -14.95 -9.16 -2.05
CA THR A 79 -15.42 -8.35 -3.18
C THR A 79 -15.41 -6.86 -2.85
N LEU A 80 -15.50 -6.02 -3.89
CA LEU A 80 -15.69 -4.58 -3.73
C LEU A 80 -16.90 -4.26 -2.85
N LYS A 81 -18.03 -4.90 -3.13
CA LYS A 81 -19.27 -4.69 -2.38
C LYS A 81 -19.15 -5.02 -0.89
N GLN A 82 -18.36 -6.02 -0.53
CA GLN A 82 -18.13 -6.39 0.87
C GLN A 82 -17.27 -5.36 1.62
N ASN A 83 -16.54 -4.51 0.93
CA ASN A 83 -15.62 -3.55 1.51
C ASN A 83 -16.08 -2.11 1.40
N ILE A 84 -16.75 -1.75 0.31
CA ILE A 84 -17.35 -0.44 0.08
C ILE A 84 -18.77 -0.64 -0.47
N GLU A 85 -19.75 -0.02 0.14
CA GLU A 85 -21.16 -0.18 -0.21
C GLU A 85 -21.82 1.17 -0.55
N ASP A 86 -21.50 2.20 0.23
CA ASP A 86 -22.09 3.52 0.11
C ASP A 86 -21.19 4.50 -0.65
N VAL A 87 -21.83 5.39 -1.42
CA VAL A 87 -21.11 6.49 -2.08
C VAL A 87 -20.35 7.32 -1.05
N GLY A 88 -19.08 7.58 -1.32
CA GLY A 88 -18.16 8.28 -0.43
C GLY A 88 -17.24 7.37 0.38
N GLU A 89 -17.52 6.07 0.43
CA GLU A 89 -16.60 5.11 1.08
C GLU A 89 -15.29 4.98 0.31
N LYS A 90 -14.23 4.74 1.05
CA LYS A 90 -12.84 4.88 0.59
C LYS A 90 -12.02 3.64 0.87
N LEU A 91 -11.08 3.37 -0.04
CA LEU A 91 -10.00 2.39 0.13
C LEU A 91 -8.67 3.06 -0.20
N ILE A 92 -7.63 2.66 0.51
CA ILE A 92 -6.25 3.00 0.15
C ILE A 92 -5.65 1.75 -0.50
N TYR A 93 -4.99 1.92 -1.64
CA TYR A 93 -4.30 0.86 -2.35
C TYR A 93 -2.80 1.15 -2.39
N VAL A 94 -2.00 0.19 -1.96
CA VAL A 94 -0.54 0.26 -1.99
C VAL A 94 -0.02 -0.85 -2.91
N TYR A 95 0.75 -0.47 -3.89
CA TYR A 95 1.37 -1.37 -4.86
C TYR A 95 2.89 -1.28 -4.78
N ASP A 96 3.54 -2.44 -4.80
CA ASP A 96 5.00 -2.56 -4.67
C ASP A 96 5.53 -2.02 -3.34
N TYR A 97 5.73 -2.90 -2.37
CA TYR A 97 6.15 -2.52 -1.00
C TYR A 97 7.55 -1.88 -0.92
N LEU A 98 8.37 -2.03 -1.95
CA LEU A 98 9.67 -1.37 -2.01
C LEU A 98 9.53 0.10 -2.40
N ASN A 99 8.70 0.39 -3.39
CA ASN A 99 8.48 1.74 -3.91
C ASN A 99 7.26 2.43 -3.29
N MET A 100 6.36 1.68 -2.68
CA MET A 100 5.18 2.20 -1.96
C MET A 100 4.29 3.10 -2.80
N TRP A 101 3.98 2.70 -4.04
CA TRP A 101 2.96 3.38 -4.85
C TRP A 101 1.63 3.38 -4.11
N THR A 102 1.13 4.57 -3.75
CA THR A 102 -0.09 4.73 -2.96
C THR A 102 -1.18 5.39 -3.79
N PHE A 103 -2.37 4.82 -3.73
CA PHE A 103 -3.55 5.27 -4.48
C PHE A 103 -4.71 5.46 -3.53
N PHE A 104 -5.47 6.52 -3.74
CA PHE A 104 -6.70 6.82 -3.02
C PHE A 104 -7.89 6.42 -3.90
N CYS A 105 -8.70 5.48 -3.43
CA CYS A 105 -9.87 4.97 -4.15
C CYS A 105 -11.15 5.43 -3.44
N GLU A 106 -12.07 6.02 -4.17
CA GLU A 106 -13.35 6.50 -3.63
C GLU A 106 -14.50 6.03 -4.51
N LEU A 107 -15.52 5.45 -3.89
CA LEU A 107 -16.78 5.12 -4.56
C LEU A 107 -17.59 6.41 -4.79
N ILE A 108 -17.71 6.84 -6.03
CA ILE A 108 -18.37 8.10 -6.35
C ILE A 108 -19.80 7.95 -6.89
N GLU A 109 -20.16 6.77 -7.39
CA GLU A 109 -21.51 6.49 -7.89
C GLU A 109 -21.79 4.99 -7.85
N VAL A 110 -23.03 4.64 -7.55
CA VAL A 110 -23.58 3.28 -7.63
C VAL A 110 -24.73 3.29 -8.61
N SER A 111 -24.69 2.42 -9.61
CA SER A 111 -25.71 2.31 -10.65
C SER A 111 -26.24 0.87 -10.76
N PRO A 112 -27.48 0.67 -11.24
CA PRO A 112 -27.90 -0.67 -11.60
C PRO A 112 -27.06 -1.22 -12.75
N SER A 113 -27.15 -2.53 -12.99
CA SER A 113 -26.46 -3.17 -14.11
C SER A 113 -26.75 -2.45 -15.43
N THR A 114 -25.71 -2.22 -16.22
CA THR A 114 -25.82 -1.59 -17.53
C THR A 114 -25.45 -2.59 -18.62
N ASP A 115 -25.89 -2.30 -19.86
CA ASP A 115 -25.44 -3.06 -21.04
C ASP A 115 -23.99 -2.74 -21.43
N THR A 116 -23.32 -1.88 -20.66
CA THR A 116 -21.92 -1.50 -20.90
C THR A 116 -21.00 -2.64 -20.49
N GLU A 117 -20.05 -2.96 -21.34
CA GLU A 117 -18.99 -3.92 -21.04
C GLU A 117 -18.13 -3.41 -19.89
N LEU A 118 -17.92 -4.23 -18.87
CA LEU A 118 -17.10 -3.93 -17.70
C LEU A 118 -15.86 -4.83 -17.68
N PRO A 119 -14.73 -4.39 -17.11
CA PRO A 119 -14.46 -3.04 -16.58
C PRO A 119 -14.25 -2.00 -17.68
N LYS A 120 -14.48 -0.73 -17.38
CA LYS A 120 -14.30 0.36 -18.34
C LYS A 120 -13.60 1.56 -17.69
N LEU A 121 -12.55 2.05 -18.34
CA LEU A 121 -11.89 3.31 -18.01
C LEU A 121 -12.69 4.47 -18.66
N ILE A 122 -13.25 5.35 -17.85
CA ILE A 122 -14.09 6.47 -18.34
C ILE A 122 -13.43 7.84 -18.24
N LEU A 123 -12.40 7.98 -17.38
CA LEU A 123 -11.63 9.21 -17.23
C LEU A 123 -10.17 8.86 -16.97
N SER A 124 -9.28 9.53 -17.67
CA SER A 124 -7.84 9.42 -17.50
C SER A 124 -7.22 10.81 -17.51
N VAL A 125 -6.65 11.22 -16.38
CA VAL A 125 -5.98 12.51 -16.19
C VAL A 125 -4.54 12.25 -15.73
N GLY A 126 -3.60 12.91 -16.39
CA GLY A 126 -2.18 12.82 -16.05
C GLY A 126 -1.52 11.50 -16.45
N GLU A 127 -0.21 11.47 -16.37
CA GLU A 127 0.63 10.32 -16.66
C GLU A 127 1.30 9.82 -15.37
N THR A 128 1.37 8.50 -15.21
CA THR A 128 2.10 7.88 -14.11
C THR A 128 3.59 8.22 -14.23
N PRO A 129 4.23 8.79 -13.17
CA PRO A 129 5.67 9.05 -13.20
C PRO A 129 6.47 7.76 -13.26
N ASP A 130 7.70 7.84 -13.76
CA ASP A 130 8.59 6.67 -13.88
C ASP A 130 9.05 6.13 -12.53
N GLU A 131 9.14 7.01 -11.53
CA GLU A 131 9.58 6.66 -10.18
C GLU A 131 8.51 7.06 -9.15
N ALA A 132 8.35 6.23 -8.13
CA ALA A 132 7.45 6.52 -7.03
C ALA A 132 7.92 7.78 -6.28
N PRO A 133 6.97 8.62 -5.82
CA PRO A 133 7.30 9.77 -4.99
C PRO A 133 8.06 9.34 -3.73
N VAL A 134 9.16 10.02 -3.44
CA VAL A 134 9.90 9.80 -2.20
C VAL A 134 9.04 10.27 -1.05
N LYS A 135 8.64 9.35 -0.18
CA LYS A 135 8.00 9.69 1.08
C LYS A 135 9.10 10.09 2.05
N GLU A 136 9.27 11.39 2.25
CA GLU A 136 10.10 11.89 3.34
C GLU A 136 9.38 11.57 4.65
N PHE A 137 9.92 10.62 5.40
CA PHE A 137 9.60 10.49 6.81
C PHE A 137 10.26 11.69 7.51
N THR A 138 9.53 12.79 7.64
CA THR A 138 9.88 13.79 8.63
C THR A 138 9.61 13.14 9.98
N ALA A 139 10.66 12.54 10.56
CA ALA A 139 10.67 12.30 11.98
C ALA A 139 10.38 13.65 12.63
N GLN A 140 9.22 13.79 13.26
CA GLN A 140 9.00 14.90 14.16
C GLN A 140 10.11 14.79 15.20
N LYS A 141 11.09 15.68 15.12
CA LYS A 141 11.96 15.94 16.24
C LYS A 141 11.04 16.42 17.35
N ASN A 142 10.70 15.52 18.24
CA ASN A 142 10.25 15.92 19.54
C ASN A 142 11.44 16.62 20.17
N ASP A 143 11.35 17.92 20.35
CA ASP A 143 12.39 18.76 20.93
C ASP A 143 12.69 18.44 22.40
N ASP A 144 12.14 17.34 22.91
CA ASP A 144 12.31 16.90 24.32
C ASP A 144 13.34 15.79 24.53
N ASP A 145 13.95 15.26 23.48
CA ASP A 145 15.03 14.30 23.62
C ASP A 145 16.39 15.03 23.60
N ASP A 146 16.66 15.74 24.69
CA ASP A 146 18.03 16.08 25.07
C ASP A 146 18.76 14.79 25.53
N PHE A 147 18.96 13.88 24.60
CA PHE A 147 19.87 12.76 24.79
C PHE A 147 21.29 13.30 24.63
N ASN A 148 21.80 13.86 25.72
CA ASN A 148 23.20 14.08 25.89
C ASN A 148 23.87 12.70 25.96
N LEU A 149 24.18 12.15 24.81
CA LEU A 149 25.17 11.10 24.71
C LEU A 149 26.52 11.78 24.99
N ASP A 150 26.90 11.74 26.26
CA ASP A 150 28.29 11.99 26.62
C ASP A 150 29.13 11.00 25.81
N ASP A 151 29.85 11.53 24.84
CA ASP A 151 30.71 10.82 23.88
C ASP A 151 31.95 10.18 24.56
N ASP A 152 32.03 10.25 25.89
CA ASP A 152 33.25 9.84 26.63
C ASP A 152 33.26 8.35 27.04
N ASP A 153 32.18 7.60 26.85
CA ASP A 153 32.13 6.19 27.29
C ASP A 153 32.40 5.16 26.18
N PHE A 154 32.59 5.59 24.93
CA PHE A 154 32.73 4.66 23.82
C PHE A 154 34.17 4.17 23.56
N ASP A 155 35.16 4.80 24.16
CA ASP A 155 36.58 4.47 23.89
C ASP A 155 37.18 3.35 24.74
N ASN A 156 36.41 2.80 25.70
CA ASN A 156 36.99 1.83 26.65
C ASN A 156 36.61 0.36 26.40
N ASP A 157 35.65 0.08 25.51
CA ASP A 157 35.22 -1.31 25.29
C ASP A 157 35.91 -2.01 24.12
N PHE A 158 36.72 -1.28 23.33
CA PHE A 158 37.40 -1.88 22.18
C PHE A 158 38.75 -2.54 22.53
N ASP A 159 39.35 -2.23 23.68
CA ASP A 159 40.62 -2.82 24.10
C ASP A 159 40.48 -4.23 24.68
N GLU A 160 39.26 -4.68 25.05
CA GLU A 160 39.05 -6.05 25.52
C GLU A 160 38.88 -7.08 24.39
N PHE A 161 38.75 -6.66 23.16
CA PHE A 161 38.60 -7.57 22.00
C PHE A 161 39.95 -8.17 21.54
N ASP A 162 41.09 -7.57 21.93
CA ASP A 162 42.41 -8.09 21.62
C ASP A 162 42.79 -9.34 22.44
N SER A 163 42.00 -9.69 23.46
CA SER A 163 42.24 -10.91 24.26
C SER A 163 41.67 -12.18 23.65
N LEU A 164 40.97 -12.09 22.54
CA LEU A 164 40.42 -13.27 21.82
C LEU A 164 41.47 -13.94 20.91
N ASP A 165 42.63 -13.34 20.68
CA ASP A 165 43.73 -13.94 19.92
C ASP A 165 44.44 -15.08 20.67
N ASP A 166 44.18 -15.23 21.97
CA ASP A 166 44.69 -16.32 22.79
C ASP A 166 43.77 -17.54 22.91
N VAL A 167 42.63 -17.55 22.19
CA VAL A 167 41.78 -18.73 22.14
C VAL A 167 42.39 -19.71 21.13
N ASP A 168 43.07 -20.70 21.67
CA ASP A 168 43.68 -21.79 20.94
C ASP A 168 42.57 -22.70 20.40
N PHE A 169 42.24 -22.55 19.11
CA PHE A 169 41.28 -23.41 18.40
C PHE A 169 41.88 -24.75 17.93
N ASP A 170 43.14 -25.00 18.18
CA ASP A 170 43.87 -26.18 17.72
C ASP A 170 43.80 -27.40 18.66
N LYS A 171 42.93 -27.39 19.68
CA LYS A 171 42.82 -28.48 20.67
C LYS A 171 41.64 -29.45 20.42
N TYR A 172 41.20 -29.61 19.20
CA TYR A 172 40.26 -30.68 18.87
C TYR A 172 40.69 -31.40 17.60
#